data_ef951fd5c4d7cb097a4b3c6ef3a910ea
#
_entry.id   ef951fd5c4d7cb097a4b3c6ef3a910ea
#
_cell.length_a   1.000
_cell.length_b   1.000
_cell.length_c   1.000
_cell.angle_alpha   90.00
_cell.angle_beta   90.00
_cell.angle_gamma   90.00
#
_symmetry.space_group_name_H-M   'P 1'
#
loop_
_entity.id
_entity.type
_entity.pdbx_description
1 polymer ?
#
loop_
_entity_poly.entity_id
_entity_poly.type
_entity_poly.pdbx_seq_one_letter_code
_entity_poly.pdbx_strand_id
1 'polypeptide(L)'
;RASGQRILVTGSGRLDLYRFGGDSLQGRYHLLRLHPLSVAELGLTTANDLRDLLALGGFPEPYFAGNDAFARRWSREYGSRLVREEVASLERIVDLGTLELLIGRLPALVGSPLSINALREDLQLAHRTVASWLSALERLYAIFRLAPFGAPRIRAVRKEQKHYHFNGAVVPDGSARFENLV
;
A
#
# COMPACT_ATOMS: atom_id res chain seq x y z
N ARG A 1 2.57 -13.54 -36.51
CA ARG A 1 3.65 -13.96 -35.59
C ARG A 1 4.39 -12.70 -35.20
N ALA A 2 4.34 -12.32 -33.93
CA ALA A 2 4.99 -11.14 -33.43
C ALA A 2 6.50 -11.27 -33.62
N SER A 3 7.12 -10.21 -34.14
CA SER A 3 8.56 -9.97 -34.03
C SER A 3 9.00 -10.26 -32.61
N GLY A 4 10.13 -10.92 -32.39
CA GLY A 4 10.62 -11.34 -31.07
C GLY A 4 10.96 -10.19 -30.10
N GLN A 5 10.16 -9.14 -30.12
CA GLN A 5 10.27 -7.97 -29.24
C GLN A 5 9.73 -8.30 -27.86
N ARG A 6 10.52 -7.98 -26.85
CA ARG A 6 10.11 -8.00 -25.45
C ARG A 6 9.64 -6.60 -25.07
N ILE A 7 8.42 -6.48 -24.56
CA ILE A 7 7.83 -5.21 -24.15
C ILE A 7 7.68 -5.26 -22.64
N LEU A 8 8.22 -4.24 -21.94
CA LEU A 8 8.02 -4.02 -20.53
C LEU A 8 7.07 -2.84 -20.36
N VAL A 9 5.98 -3.04 -19.62
CA VAL A 9 5.04 -2.00 -19.23
C VAL A 9 5.08 -1.87 -17.72
N THR A 10 5.21 -0.65 -17.21
CA THR A 10 5.24 -0.35 -15.77
C THR A 10 4.10 0.59 -15.40
N GLY A 11 3.62 0.49 -14.16
CA GLY A 11 2.58 1.36 -13.63
C GLY A 11 2.51 1.26 -12.10
N SER A 12 1.96 2.31 -11.47
CA SER A 12 1.81 2.42 -10.01
C SER A 12 0.68 1.57 -9.44
N GLY A 13 -0.29 1.20 -10.26
CA GLY A 13 -1.45 0.41 -9.85
C GLY A 13 -1.38 -1.05 -10.31
N ARG A 14 -2.39 -1.81 -9.91
CA ARG A 14 -2.55 -3.18 -10.39
C ARG A 14 -3.00 -3.17 -11.86
N LEU A 15 -2.07 -3.34 -12.78
CA LEU A 15 -2.29 -3.33 -14.23
C LEU A 15 -3.30 -4.42 -14.69
N ASP A 16 -3.45 -5.50 -13.93
CA ASP A 16 -4.42 -6.57 -14.18
C ASP A 16 -5.88 -6.13 -14.02
N LEU A 17 -6.12 -5.01 -13.35
CA LEU A 17 -7.47 -4.45 -13.15
C LEU A 17 -7.90 -3.49 -14.25
N TYR A 18 -6.97 -2.97 -15.05
CA TYR A 18 -7.27 -2.09 -16.17
C TYR A 18 -7.74 -2.90 -17.38
N ARG A 19 -8.98 -3.38 -17.34
CA ARG A 19 -9.68 -3.99 -18.49
C ARG A 19 -10.48 -2.93 -19.21
N PHE A 20 -9.83 -2.05 -19.95
CA PHE A 20 -10.53 -1.16 -20.85
C PHE A 20 -10.45 -1.68 -22.29
N GLY A 21 -11.56 -2.23 -22.79
CA GLY A 21 -11.97 -2.23 -24.19
C GLY A 21 -11.01 -2.88 -25.22
N GLY A 22 -10.30 -3.98 -24.87
CA GLY A 22 -9.47 -4.69 -25.84
C GLY A 22 -9.53 -6.20 -25.66
N ASP A 23 -9.04 -6.93 -26.67
CA ASP A 23 -8.89 -8.38 -26.60
C ASP A 23 -8.07 -8.79 -25.37
N SER A 24 -8.50 -9.87 -24.70
CA SER A 24 -7.82 -10.42 -23.55
C SER A 24 -6.38 -10.77 -23.91
N LEU A 25 -5.41 -10.13 -23.23
CA LEU A 25 -3.99 -10.50 -23.31
C LEU A 25 -3.65 -11.73 -22.45
N GLN A 26 -4.65 -12.44 -21.95
CA GLN A 26 -4.48 -13.60 -21.06
C GLN A 26 -3.58 -14.65 -21.74
N GLY A 27 -2.55 -15.08 -21.01
CA GLY A 27 -1.52 -16.01 -21.54
C GLY A 27 -0.42 -15.36 -22.39
N ARG A 28 -0.43 -14.03 -22.58
CA ARG A 28 0.55 -13.30 -23.40
C ARG A 28 1.43 -12.34 -22.62
N TYR A 29 1.25 -12.27 -21.29
CA TYR A 29 2.05 -11.41 -20.41
C TYR A 29 2.38 -12.14 -19.11
N HIS A 30 3.44 -11.69 -18.47
CA HIS A 30 3.80 -12.05 -17.12
C HIS A 30 3.65 -10.80 -16.24
N LEU A 31 2.90 -10.92 -15.15
CA LEU A 31 2.79 -9.85 -14.16
C LEU A 31 3.89 -10.02 -13.11
N LEU A 32 4.75 -9.03 -13.04
CA LEU A 32 5.79 -8.94 -12.02
C LEU A 32 5.41 -7.83 -11.04
N ARG A 33 5.55 -8.10 -9.75
CA ARG A 33 5.37 -7.09 -8.71
C ARG A 33 6.73 -6.58 -8.30
N LEU A 34 6.89 -5.26 -8.30
CA LEU A 34 8.06 -4.59 -7.77
C LEU A 34 7.69 -4.04 -6.40
N HIS A 35 8.20 -4.67 -5.35
CA HIS A 35 8.02 -4.22 -3.98
C HIS A 35 9.03 -3.12 -3.62
N PRO A 36 8.81 -2.35 -2.55
CA PRO A 36 9.85 -1.52 -1.97
C PRO A 36 11.10 -2.35 -1.64
N LEU A 37 12.26 -1.69 -1.58
CA LEU A 37 13.55 -2.31 -1.29
C LEU A 37 13.50 -3.09 0.02
N SER A 38 13.98 -4.31 -0.03
CA SER A 38 14.04 -5.21 1.12
C SER A 38 15.43 -5.25 1.74
N VAL A 39 15.52 -5.74 2.96
CA VAL A 39 16.80 -5.99 3.67
C VAL A 39 17.74 -6.83 2.81
N ALA A 40 17.20 -7.86 2.13
CA ALA A 40 18.00 -8.77 1.30
C ALA A 40 18.54 -8.08 0.04
N GLU A 41 17.72 -7.28 -0.65
CA GLU A 41 18.12 -6.56 -1.87
C GLU A 41 19.17 -5.49 -1.57
N LEU A 42 19.09 -4.85 -0.41
CA LEU A 42 20.06 -3.86 0.03
C LEU A 42 21.33 -4.49 0.64
N GLY A 43 21.33 -5.79 0.92
CA GLY A 43 22.44 -6.48 1.57
C GLY A 43 22.75 -5.95 2.96
N LEU A 44 21.72 -5.53 3.72
CA LEU A 44 21.90 -4.93 5.03
C LEU A 44 22.41 -5.96 6.04
N THR A 45 23.45 -5.60 6.77
CA THR A 45 24.11 -6.50 7.74
C THR A 45 24.22 -5.93 9.14
N THR A 46 23.99 -4.63 9.31
CA THR A 46 24.11 -3.97 10.60
C THR A 46 22.78 -3.47 11.14
N ALA A 47 22.72 -3.27 12.46
CA ALA A 47 21.54 -2.68 13.10
C ALA A 47 21.31 -1.21 12.68
N ASN A 48 22.36 -0.49 12.28
CA ASN A 48 22.25 0.88 11.78
C ASN A 48 21.59 0.90 10.40
N ASP A 49 22.02 0.05 9.48
CA ASP A 49 21.41 -0.07 8.15
C ASP A 49 19.92 -0.38 8.27
N LEU A 50 19.55 -1.25 9.21
CA LEU A 50 18.14 -1.57 9.46
C LEU A 50 17.38 -0.35 10.00
N ARG A 51 17.99 0.44 10.90
CA ARG A 51 17.37 1.69 11.38
C ARG A 51 17.16 2.69 10.27
N ASP A 52 18.11 2.82 9.37
CA ASP A 52 18.00 3.69 8.19
C ASP A 52 16.86 3.25 7.29
N LEU A 53 16.73 1.95 6.99
CA LEU A 53 15.60 1.43 6.22
C LEU A 53 14.25 1.67 6.92
N LEU A 54 14.20 1.49 8.24
CA LEU A 54 12.99 1.78 9.01
C LEU A 54 12.63 3.27 9.01
N ALA A 55 13.62 4.17 9.07
CA ALA A 55 13.40 5.61 9.10
C ALA A 55 13.02 6.19 7.74
N LEU A 56 13.74 5.77 6.70
CA LEU A 56 13.62 6.31 5.34
C LEU A 56 12.56 5.60 4.51
N GLY A 57 12.21 4.35 4.87
CA GLY A 57 11.33 3.48 4.09
C GLY A 57 12.04 2.80 2.93
N GLY A 58 11.38 1.82 2.32
CA GLY A 58 11.94 1.01 1.24
C GLY A 58 11.73 1.58 -0.17
N PHE A 59 11.14 2.77 -0.33
CA PHE A 59 11.09 3.40 -1.65
C PHE A 59 12.48 3.93 -2.05
N PRO A 60 12.95 3.67 -3.27
CA PRO A 60 14.32 4.00 -3.68
C PRO A 60 14.67 5.48 -3.50
N GLU A 61 13.77 6.38 -3.90
CA GLU A 61 14.02 7.83 -3.90
C GLU A 61 14.31 8.36 -2.47
N PRO A 62 13.43 8.18 -1.46
CA PRO A 62 13.73 8.63 -0.10
C PRO A 62 14.85 7.83 0.56
N TYR A 63 14.99 6.54 0.28
CA TYR A 63 16.05 5.71 0.86
C TYR A 63 17.44 6.18 0.41
N PHE A 64 17.66 6.33 -0.89
CA PHE A 64 18.97 6.77 -1.41
C PHE A 64 19.27 8.25 -1.18
N ALA A 65 18.25 9.08 -0.91
CA ALA A 65 18.48 10.45 -0.47
C ALA A 65 19.12 10.51 0.93
N GLY A 66 18.93 9.48 1.77
CA GLY A 66 19.58 9.36 3.09
C GLY A 66 19.21 10.47 4.06
N ASN A 67 18.05 11.10 3.93
CA ASN A 67 17.65 12.27 4.71
C ASN A 67 16.21 12.14 5.23
N ASP A 68 16.08 12.11 6.57
CA ASP A 68 14.80 11.96 7.26
C ASP A 68 13.78 13.05 6.91
N ALA A 69 14.23 14.30 6.79
CA ALA A 69 13.31 15.40 6.47
C ALA A 69 12.78 15.27 5.04
N PHE A 70 13.64 14.86 4.12
CA PHE A 70 13.24 14.54 2.75
C PHE A 70 12.28 13.35 2.72
N ALA A 71 12.59 12.24 3.40
CA ALA A 71 11.74 11.05 3.44
C ALA A 71 10.34 11.35 3.99
N ARG A 72 10.24 12.14 5.06
CA ARG A 72 8.94 12.59 5.62
C ARG A 72 8.17 13.48 4.64
N ARG A 73 8.83 14.41 3.96
CA ARG A 73 8.18 15.25 2.94
C ARG A 73 7.71 14.40 1.77
N TRP A 74 8.58 13.55 1.24
CA TRP A 74 8.26 12.65 0.13
C TRP A 74 7.06 11.76 0.45
N SER A 75 7.02 11.17 1.65
CA SER A 75 5.91 10.31 2.09
C SER A 75 4.57 11.05 2.13
N ARG A 76 4.55 12.30 2.57
CA ARG A 76 3.33 13.13 2.56
C ARG A 76 2.87 13.46 1.14
N GLU A 77 3.80 13.86 0.29
CA GLU A 77 3.52 14.17 -1.12
C GLU A 77 3.06 12.94 -1.88
N TYR A 78 3.68 11.79 -1.64
CA TYR A 78 3.27 10.52 -2.22
C TYR A 78 1.85 10.15 -1.79
N GLY A 79 1.54 10.23 -0.50
CA GLY A 79 0.19 9.97 0.01
C GLY A 79 -0.87 10.89 -0.60
N SER A 80 -0.57 12.18 -0.70
CA SER A 80 -1.48 13.17 -1.30
C SER A 80 -1.72 12.90 -2.81
N ARG A 81 -0.68 12.57 -3.56
CA ARG A 81 -0.82 12.20 -4.99
C ARG A 81 -1.65 10.95 -5.15
N LEU A 82 -1.38 9.92 -4.34
CA LEU A 82 -2.13 8.68 -4.36
C LEU A 82 -3.63 8.92 -4.19
N VAL A 83 -4.01 9.79 -3.25
CA VAL A 83 -5.42 10.15 -3.02
C VAL A 83 -6.02 10.84 -4.23
N ARG A 84 -5.39 11.90 -4.70
CA ARG A 84 -5.96 12.83 -5.67
C ARG A 84 -5.97 12.29 -7.09
N GLU A 85 -4.92 11.57 -7.48
CA GLU A 85 -4.72 11.15 -8.85
C GLU A 85 -5.18 9.71 -9.08
N GLU A 86 -4.91 8.81 -8.14
CA GLU A 86 -5.13 7.38 -8.33
C GLU A 86 -6.46 6.91 -7.73
N VAL A 87 -6.70 7.16 -6.43
CA VAL A 87 -7.92 6.68 -5.77
C VAL A 87 -9.14 7.39 -6.31
N ALA A 88 -9.05 8.70 -6.54
CA ALA A 88 -10.15 9.48 -7.11
C ALA A 88 -10.53 9.03 -8.53
N SER A 89 -9.56 8.51 -9.30
CA SER A 89 -9.81 8.00 -10.66
C SER A 89 -10.45 6.62 -10.67
N LEU A 90 -10.14 5.76 -9.70
CA LEU A 90 -10.66 4.39 -9.60
C LEU A 90 -12.07 4.33 -9.04
N GLU A 91 -12.35 5.19 -8.09
CA GLU A 91 -13.64 5.28 -7.41
C GLU A 91 -14.18 6.69 -7.67
N ARG A 92 -15.46 6.84 -7.98
CA ARG A 92 -16.08 8.17 -8.08
C ARG A 92 -16.25 8.77 -6.69
N ILE A 93 -15.12 9.14 -6.08
CA ILE A 93 -15.09 9.67 -4.71
C ILE A 93 -15.39 11.16 -4.76
N VAL A 94 -16.48 11.55 -4.11
CA VAL A 94 -16.91 12.96 -3.99
C VAL A 94 -16.23 13.62 -2.78
N ASP A 95 -15.94 12.86 -1.73
CA ASP A 95 -15.40 13.38 -0.47
C ASP A 95 -13.92 13.00 -0.30
N LEU A 96 -13.06 13.75 -0.97
CA LEU A 96 -11.60 13.58 -0.89
C LEU A 96 -11.06 13.96 0.51
N GLY A 97 -11.68 14.90 1.22
CA GLY A 97 -11.25 15.31 2.55
C GLY A 97 -11.38 14.16 3.56
N THR A 98 -12.50 13.48 3.58
CA THR A 98 -12.71 12.33 4.46
C THR A 98 -11.83 11.14 4.05
N LEU A 99 -11.53 10.96 2.77
CA LEU A 99 -10.56 9.96 2.32
C LEU A 99 -9.13 10.29 2.81
N GLU A 100 -8.72 11.54 2.77
CA GLU A 100 -7.43 11.99 3.32
C GLU A 100 -7.35 11.72 4.84
N LEU A 101 -8.45 11.94 5.58
CA LEU A 101 -8.53 11.59 7.01
C LEU A 101 -8.38 10.08 7.24
N LEU A 102 -9.05 9.24 6.45
CA LEU A 102 -8.89 7.79 6.53
C LEU A 102 -7.42 7.39 6.34
N ILE A 103 -6.79 7.87 5.28
CA ILE A 103 -5.38 7.53 4.95
C ILE A 103 -4.44 8.01 6.05
N GLY A 104 -4.67 9.20 6.59
CA GLY A 104 -3.89 9.73 7.72
C GLY A 104 -4.07 8.94 9.02
N ARG A 105 -5.20 8.26 9.21
CA ARG A 105 -5.48 7.44 10.39
C ARG A 105 -4.84 6.06 10.35
N LEU A 106 -4.77 5.45 9.17
CA LEU A 106 -4.31 4.07 8.99
C LEU A 106 -2.92 3.77 9.57
N PRO A 107 -1.88 4.61 9.40
CA PRO A 107 -0.54 4.31 9.91
C PRO A 107 -0.49 4.07 11.43
N ALA A 108 -1.32 4.77 12.19
CA ALA A 108 -1.39 4.62 13.66
C ALA A 108 -2.10 3.34 14.11
N LEU A 109 -2.75 2.61 13.21
CA LEU A 109 -3.49 1.37 13.49
C LEU A 109 -2.71 0.11 13.08
N VAL A 110 -1.50 0.25 12.56
CA VAL A 110 -0.61 -0.88 12.23
C VAL A 110 -0.31 -1.70 13.49
N GLY A 111 -0.23 -3.02 13.33
CA GLY A 111 -0.01 -3.97 14.45
C GLY A 111 -1.29 -4.47 15.13
N SER A 112 -2.42 -3.79 14.92
CA SER A 112 -3.74 -4.18 15.46
C SER A 112 -4.68 -4.69 14.35
N PRO A 113 -5.67 -5.54 14.69
CA PRO A 113 -6.73 -5.87 13.76
C PRO A 113 -7.49 -4.61 13.32
N LEU A 114 -7.67 -4.45 12.00
CA LEU A 114 -8.34 -3.28 11.43
C LEU A 114 -9.85 -3.43 11.49
N SER A 115 -10.50 -2.66 12.36
CA SER A 115 -11.96 -2.64 12.47
C SER A 115 -12.58 -1.62 11.51
N ILE A 116 -13.23 -2.12 10.45
CA ILE A 116 -14.00 -1.26 9.54
C ILE A 116 -15.15 -0.56 10.27
N ASN A 117 -15.72 -1.20 11.30
CA ASN A 117 -16.79 -0.61 12.09
C ASN A 117 -16.29 0.59 12.91
N ALA A 118 -15.12 0.48 13.56
CA ALA A 118 -14.55 1.63 14.27
C ALA A 118 -14.24 2.78 13.30
N LEU A 119 -13.62 2.47 12.15
CA LEU A 119 -13.30 3.49 11.13
C LEU A 119 -14.55 4.20 10.59
N ARG A 120 -15.62 3.47 10.29
CA ARG A 120 -16.85 4.10 9.79
C ARG A 120 -17.53 5.00 10.83
N GLU A 121 -17.46 4.62 12.11
CA GLU A 121 -18.00 5.42 13.22
C GLU A 121 -17.19 6.70 13.42
N ASP A 122 -15.86 6.59 13.46
CA ASP A 122 -14.95 7.73 13.56
C ASP A 122 -15.13 8.73 12.41
N LEU A 123 -15.32 8.25 11.19
CA LEU A 123 -15.41 9.07 9.97
C LEU A 123 -16.86 9.40 9.57
N GLN A 124 -17.85 8.90 10.30
CA GLN A 124 -19.28 9.04 10.00
C GLN A 124 -19.66 8.58 8.58
N LEU A 125 -19.08 7.46 8.15
CA LEU A 125 -19.27 6.88 6.83
C LEU A 125 -20.08 5.58 6.86
N ALA A 126 -20.63 5.20 5.71
CA ALA A 126 -21.21 3.88 5.54
C ALA A 126 -20.10 2.81 5.52
N HIS A 127 -20.36 1.63 6.11
CA HIS A 127 -19.43 0.48 6.09
C HIS A 127 -18.93 0.14 4.69
N ARG A 128 -19.83 0.16 3.70
CA ARG A 128 -19.50 -0.14 2.30
C ARG A 128 -18.50 0.86 1.72
N THR A 129 -18.62 2.13 2.09
CA THR A 129 -17.70 3.19 1.63
C THR A 129 -16.29 2.94 2.15
N VAL A 130 -16.14 2.72 3.46
CA VAL A 130 -14.83 2.43 4.05
C VAL A 130 -14.22 1.16 3.46
N ALA A 131 -15.01 0.09 3.30
CA ALA A 131 -14.56 -1.15 2.69
C ALA A 131 -14.11 -0.97 1.23
N SER A 132 -14.83 -0.16 0.43
CA SER A 132 -14.46 0.17 -0.95
C SER A 132 -13.14 0.96 -1.00
N TRP A 133 -12.99 1.97 -0.15
CA TRP A 133 -11.78 2.78 -0.09
C TRP A 133 -10.55 1.98 0.33
N LEU A 134 -10.68 1.11 1.34
CA LEU A 134 -9.61 0.20 1.72
C LEU A 134 -9.22 -0.74 0.57
N SER A 135 -10.19 -1.25 -0.16
CA SER A 135 -9.93 -2.10 -1.34
C SER A 135 -9.27 -1.32 -2.48
N ALA A 136 -9.60 -0.04 -2.66
CA ALA A 136 -8.92 0.83 -3.62
C ALA A 136 -7.46 1.05 -3.23
N LEU A 137 -7.18 1.33 -1.94
CA LEU A 137 -5.83 1.47 -1.42
C LEU A 137 -4.97 0.20 -1.59
N GLU A 138 -5.58 -0.99 -1.43
CA GLU A 138 -4.90 -2.26 -1.71
C GLU A 138 -4.57 -2.44 -3.19
N ARG A 139 -5.48 -2.05 -4.07
CA ARG A 139 -5.26 -2.11 -5.53
C ARG A 139 -4.12 -1.21 -5.99
N LEU A 140 -3.89 -0.12 -5.27
CA LEU A 140 -2.84 0.85 -5.56
C LEU A 140 -1.52 0.58 -4.81
N TYR A 141 -1.41 -0.56 -4.13
CA TYR A 141 -0.24 -0.88 -3.31
C TYR A 141 0.10 0.19 -2.26
N ALA A 142 -0.90 0.88 -1.73
CA ALA A 142 -0.72 1.75 -0.57
C ALA A 142 -0.64 0.95 0.72
N ILE A 143 -1.55 -0.02 0.85
CA ILE A 143 -1.64 -0.95 1.98
C ILE A 143 -1.79 -2.38 1.49
N PHE A 144 -1.58 -3.34 2.38
CA PHE A 144 -2.01 -4.73 2.21
C PHE A 144 -2.58 -5.25 3.53
N ARG A 145 -3.45 -6.27 3.45
CA ARG A 145 -4.06 -6.87 4.64
C ARG A 145 -3.70 -8.34 4.74
N LEU A 146 -3.43 -8.77 5.97
CA LEU A 146 -3.13 -10.15 6.30
C LEU A 146 -4.23 -10.75 7.17
N ALA A 147 -4.76 -11.87 6.72
CA ALA A 147 -5.70 -12.66 7.50
C ALA A 147 -4.98 -13.41 8.64
N PRO A 148 -5.67 -13.68 9.77
CA PRO A 148 -5.12 -14.50 10.85
C PRO A 148 -4.66 -15.87 10.32
N PHE A 149 -3.48 -16.30 10.77
CA PHE A 149 -2.93 -17.62 10.43
C PHE A 149 -3.86 -18.75 10.87
N GLY A 150 -3.97 -19.79 10.06
CA GLY A 150 -4.79 -20.98 10.38
C GLY A 150 -6.31 -20.79 10.27
N ALA A 151 -6.81 -19.60 9.95
CA ALA A 151 -8.24 -19.42 9.72
C ALA A 151 -8.67 -20.05 8.38
N PRO A 152 -9.75 -20.85 8.32
CA PRO A 152 -10.30 -21.33 7.06
C PRO A 152 -10.58 -20.15 6.13
N ARG A 153 -10.23 -20.26 4.83
CA ARG A 153 -10.30 -19.15 3.85
C ARG A 153 -11.61 -18.35 3.90
N ILE A 154 -12.75 -19.03 4.05
CA ILE A 154 -14.06 -18.39 4.12
C ILE A 154 -14.25 -17.57 5.42
N ARG A 155 -13.69 -18.04 6.55
CA ARG A 155 -13.75 -17.32 7.83
C ARG A 155 -12.69 -16.23 7.95
N ALA A 156 -11.55 -16.39 7.29
CA ALA A 156 -10.48 -15.43 7.26
C ALA A 156 -10.91 -14.09 6.62
N VAL A 157 -11.76 -14.15 5.59
CA VAL A 157 -12.32 -12.96 4.93
C VAL A 157 -13.30 -12.18 5.83
N ARG A 158 -13.93 -12.86 6.80
CA ARG A 158 -14.92 -12.25 7.73
C ARG A 158 -14.31 -11.79 9.05
N LYS A 159 -13.08 -12.18 9.38
CA LYS A 159 -12.38 -11.74 10.58
C LYS A 159 -11.64 -10.44 10.28
N GLU A 160 -11.52 -9.60 11.30
CA GLU A 160 -10.67 -8.43 11.23
C GLU A 160 -9.25 -8.84 10.88
N GLN A 161 -8.70 -8.21 9.85
CA GLN A 161 -7.37 -8.47 9.33
C GLN A 161 -6.42 -7.39 9.83
N LYS A 162 -5.17 -7.72 10.09
CA LYS A 162 -4.13 -6.70 10.27
C LYS A 162 -3.84 -6.07 8.91
N HIS A 163 -3.53 -4.78 8.90
CA HIS A 163 -3.07 -4.08 7.71
C HIS A 163 -1.68 -3.54 7.92
N TYR A 164 -0.98 -3.36 6.80
CA TYR A 164 0.38 -2.85 6.74
C TYR A 164 0.53 -1.94 5.54
N HIS A 165 1.57 -1.09 5.56
CA HIS A 165 1.84 -0.13 4.51
C HIS A 165 3.03 -0.56 3.65
N PHE A 166 2.94 -0.37 2.34
CA PHE A 166 4.11 -0.50 1.46
C PHE A 166 5.16 0.57 1.79
N ASN A 167 4.73 1.77 2.17
CA ASN A 167 5.61 2.78 2.73
C ASN A 167 5.67 2.65 4.26
N GLY A 168 6.56 1.82 4.77
CA GLY A 168 6.72 1.62 6.22
C GLY A 168 7.14 2.88 6.99
N ALA A 169 7.77 3.85 6.33
CA ALA A 169 8.19 5.10 6.97
C ALA A 169 7.03 5.96 7.50
N VAL A 170 5.80 5.75 7.01
CA VAL A 170 4.61 6.49 7.51
C VAL A 170 4.13 5.99 8.87
N VAL A 171 4.52 4.79 9.29
CA VAL A 171 4.10 4.18 10.56
C VAL A 171 4.82 4.89 11.71
N PRO A 172 4.10 5.53 12.66
CA PRO A 172 4.73 6.39 13.66
C PRO A 172 5.47 5.60 14.77
N ASP A 173 4.91 4.49 15.22
CA ASP A 173 5.48 3.66 16.29
C ASP A 173 6.61 2.77 15.78
N GLY A 174 7.73 2.73 16.49
CA GLY A 174 8.92 1.98 16.08
C GLY A 174 8.70 0.47 16.07
N SER A 175 7.94 -0.08 17.02
CA SER A 175 7.64 -1.51 17.08
C SER A 175 6.69 -1.91 15.97
N ALA A 176 5.64 -1.12 15.75
CA ALA A 176 4.70 -1.33 14.65
C ALA A 176 5.38 -1.16 13.28
N ARG A 177 6.32 -0.21 13.17
CA ARG A 177 7.13 -0.02 11.95
C ARG A 177 8.02 -1.22 11.65
N PHE A 178 8.63 -1.80 12.69
CA PHE A 178 9.41 -3.03 12.55
C PHE A 178 8.50 -4.21 12.15
N GLU A 179 7.34 -4.36 12.80
CA GLU A 179 6.34 -5.37 12.40
C GLU A 179 5.88 -5.17 10.94
N ASN A 180 5.76 -3.94 10.49
CA ASN A 180 5.39 -3.61 9.11
C ASN A 180 6.46 -3.99 8.07
N LEU A 181 7.74 -4.04 8.47
CA LEU A 181 8.87 -4.38 7.60
C LEU A 181 9.02 -5.90 7.43
N VAL A 182 8.73 -6.69 8.46
CA VAL A 182 8.93 -8.15 8.52
C VAL A 182 7.74 -8.91 7.93
#